data_43bc69b47e27bf81ecfa9c50e2aae131
#
_entry.id   43bc69b47e27bf81ecfa9c50e2aae131
#
_cell.length_a   1.000
_cell.length_b   1.000
_cell.length_c   1.000
_cell.angle_alpha   90.00
_cell.angle_beta   90.00
_cell.angle_gamma   90.00
#
_symmetry.space_group_name_H-M   'P 1'
#
loop_
_entity.id
_entity.type
_entity.pdbx_description
1 polymer ?
#
loop_
_entity_poly.entity_id
_entity_poly.type
_entity_poly.pdbx_seq_one_letter_code
_entity_poly.pdbx_strand_id
1 'polypeptide(L)'
;MRRRYFMLLAAPLLASSVALAPAHVAQAATVGTSGVEQAVKVTKVEVVTLLKPGETVECNGTPVAMAFDGKVTATGPGTVRYHWTVNAGRARVSPGTFAFGAGTSTKVSLQVVDMPAPRNAKAVTGYVTLHLPDQKKSVRSEQVTFPCKK
;
A
#
# COMPACT_ATOMS: atom_id res chain seq x y z
N MET A 1 -38.53 -16.16 -31.60
CA MET A 1 -39.50 -17.28 -31.37
C MET A 1 -39.17 -17.97 -30.05
N ARG A 2 -40.22 -18.09 -29.16
CA ARG A 2 -40.36 -19.05 -28.01
C ARG A 2 -39.40 -18.85 -26.84
N ARG A 3 -39.79 -18.96 -25.56
CA ARG A 3 -41.07 -18.92 -24.83
C ARG A 3 -40.74 -18.71 -23.36
N ARG A 4 -41.58 -17.94 -22.73
CA ARG A 4 -41.73 -17.72 -21.28
C ARG A 4 -41.95 -19.04 -20.52
N TYR A 5 -41.46 -19.16 -19.32
CA TYR A 5 -42.14 -19.87 -18.24
C TYR A 5 -42.06 -19.08 -16.94
N PHE A 6 -43.24 -18.62 -16.52
CA PHE A 6 -43.60 -18.23 -15.17
C PHE A 6 -43.82 -19.50 -14.35
N MET A 7 -43.34 -19.57 -13.12
CA MET A 7 -43.92 -20.43 -12.09
C MET A 7 -44.01 -19.64 -10.78
N LEU A 8 -45.26 -19.25 -10.47
CA LEU A 8 -45.71 -18.91 -9.16
C LEU A 8 -45.87 -20.21 -8.35
N LEU A 9 -45.46 -20.22 -7.09
CA LEU A 9 -45.98 -21.12 -6.10
C LEU A 9 -46.15 -20.37 -4.77
N ALA A 10 -47.37 -20.47 -4.30
CA ALA A 10 -47.96 -19.78 -3.16
C ALA A 10 -47.65 -20.47 -1.80
N ALA A 11 -47.88 -19.72 -0.77
CA ALA A 11 -47.82 -19.89 0.69
C ALA A 11 -48.25 -21.26 1.27
N PRO A 12 -48.02 -21.51 2.58
CA PRO A 12 -49.00 -21.05 3.59
C PRO A 12 -48.41 -20.50 4.92
N LEU A 13 -49.21 -19.62 5.48
CA LEU A 13 -49.18 -19.15 6.87
C LEU A 13 -49.41 -20.28 7.86
N LEU A 14 -48.58 -20.35 8.90
CA LEU A 14 -48.92 -21.02 10.16
C LEU A 14 -48.63 -20.07 11.31
N ALA A 15 -49.68 -19.56 11.87
CA ALA A 15 -49.70 -18.85 13.13
C ALA A 15 -49.51 -19.85 14.29
N SER A 16 -48.55 -19.59 15.14
CA SER A 16 -48.42 -20.25 16.45
C SER A 16 -48.10 -19.20 17.49
N SER A 17 -49.12 -18.87 18.26
CA SER A 17 -49.07 -18.09 19.49
C SER A 17 -48.50 -18.94 20.61
N VAL A 18 -47.41 -18.53 21.24
CA VAL A 18 -46.93 -19.10 22.51
C VAL A 18 -46.56 -17.99 23.48
N ALA A 19 -47.23 -18.03 24.56
CA ALA A 19 -47.16 -17.45 25.89
C ALA A 19 -45.91 -16.64 26.29
N LEU A 20 -46.21 -15.46 26.88
CA LEU A 20 -45.30 -14.64 27.68
C LEU A 20 -44.84 -15.38 28.94
N ALA A 21 -43.53 -15.45 29.14
CA ALA A 21 -42.92 -15.58 30.46
C ALA A 21 -41.96 -14.39 30.63
N PRO A 22 -42.00 -13.63 31.73
CA PRO A 22 -41.03 -12.59 31.99
C PRO A 22 -39.73 -13.23 32.50
N ALA A 23 -38.75 -13.42 31.60
CA ALA A 23 -37.39 -13.72 31.99
C ALA A 23 -36.73 -12.40 32.40
N HIS A 24 -36.44 -12.26 33.68
CA HIS A 24 -35.49 -11.24 34.15
C HIS A 24 -34.11 -11.51 33.50
N VAL A 25 -33.84 -10.82 32.42
CA VAL A 25 -32.50 -10.78 31.83
C VAL A 25 -31.66 -9.87 32.73
N ALA A 26 -30.87 -10.49 33.59
CA ALA A 26 -29.74 -9.80 34.20
C ALA A 26 -28.88 -9.21 33.07
N GLN A 27 -28.96 -7.91 32.85
CA GLN A 27 -28.02 -7.17 32.00
C GLN A 27 -26.66 -7.24 32.70
N ALA A 28 -25.86 -8.21 32.31
CA ALA A 28 -24.42 -8.12 32.54
C ALA A 28 -23.93 -6.85 31.82
N ALA A 29 -23.67 -5.82 32.60
CA ALA A 29 -22.95 -4.66 32.13
C ALA A 29 -21.58 -5.15 31.66
N THR A 30 -21.46 -5.40 30.35
CA THR A 30 -20.17 -5.49 29.69
C THR A 30 -19.51 -4.12 29.89
N VAL A 31 -18.62 -4.05 30.88
CA VAL A 31 -17.65 -2.98 30.99
C VAL A 31 -16.85 -3.05 29.70
N GLY A 32 -17.30 -2.32 28.70
CA GLY A 32 -16.57 -2.08 27.49
C GLY A 32 -15.28 -1.35 27.90
N THR A 33 -14.20 -2.11 28.01
CA THR A 33 -12.87 -1.55 27.97
C THR A 33 -12.79 -0.82 26.64
N SER A 34 -13.04 0.49 26.66
CA SER A 34 -12.69 1.39 25.57
C SER A 34 -11.17 1.37 25.46
N GLY A 35 -10.66 0.29 24.88
CA GLY A 35 -9.29 0.27 24.39
C GLY A 35 -9.21 1.41 23.37
N VAL A 36 -8.51 2.46 23.73
CA VAL A 36 -8.14 3.51 22.77
C VAL A 36 -7.45 2.76 21.65
N GLU A 37 -8.15 2.58 20.53
CA GLU A 37 -7.60 1.96 19.34
C GLU A 37 -6.44 2.83 18.90
N GLN A 38 -5.25 2.37 19.23
CA GLN A 38 -4.03 3.13 18.99
C GLN A 38 -3.84 3.21 17.48
N ALA A 39 -4.12 4.36 16.91
CA ALA A 39 -3.96 4.61 15.48
C ALA A 39 -2.53 4.26 15.02
N VAL A 40 -2.40 3.73 13.81
CA VAL A 40 -1.11 3.39 13.22
C VAL A 40 -0.16 4.59 13.26
N LYS A 41 1.01 4.39 13.85
CA LYS A 41 2.07 5.41 13.98
C LYS A 41 3.30 4.96 13.19
N VAL A 42 3.65 5.68 12.13
CA VAL A 42 4.87 5.44 11.36
C VAL A 42 6.08 5.94 12.16
N THR A 43 6.98 5.01 12.50
CA THR A 43 8.18 5.26 13.31
C THR A 43 9.44 5.43 12.44
N LYS A 44 9.52 4.72 11.31
CA LYS A 44 10.68 4.78 10.41
C LYS A 44 10.25 4.66 8.96
N VAL A 45 10.92 5.40 8.07
CA VAL A 45 10.76 5.30 6.61
C VAL A 45 12.16 5.33 6.00
N GLU A 46 12.44 4.40 5.11
CA GLU A 46 13.72 4.30 4.39
C GLU A 46 13.44 4.03 2.92
N VAL A 47 14.27 4.57 2.04
CA VAL A 47 14.27 4.24 0.61
C VAL A 47 15.68 3.88 0.20
N VAL A 48 15.87 2.66 -0.30
CA VAL A 48 17.18 2.14 -0.70
C VAL A 48 17.15 1.69 -2.16
N THR A 49 18.25 1.86 -2.88
CA THR A 49 18.42 1.27 -4.21
C THR A 49 18.79 -0.21 -4.08
N LEU A 50 18.27 -1.03 -4.99
CA LEU A 50 18.62 -2.45 -5.09
C LEU A 50 19.77 -2.70 -6.07
N LEU A 51 20.19 -1.69 -6.82
CA LEU A 51 21.30 -1.79 -7.76
C LEU A 51 22.63 -1.67 -7.00
N LYS A 52 23.63 -2.45 -7.42
CA LYS A 52 24.94 -2.43 -6.79
C LYS A 52 25.75 -1.21 -7.23
N PRO A 53 26.42 -0.52 -6.32
CA PRO A 53 27.34 0.56 -6.69
C PRO A 53 28.41 0.06 -7.67
N GLY A 54 28.72 0.86 -8.70
CA GLY A 54 29.75 0.54 -9.69
C GLY A 54 29.27 -0.32 -10.88
N GLU A 55 28.00 -0.73 -10.90
CA GLU A 55 27.41 -1.36 -12.08
C GLU A 55 27.39 -0.38 -13.27
N THR A 56 27.70 -0.87 -14.47
CA THR A 56 27.59 -0.10 -15.71
C THR A 56 26.33 -0.49 -16.46
N VAL A 57 25.70 0.48 -17.12
CA VAL A 57 24.48 0.28 -17.90
C VAL A 57 24.67 0.59 -19.37
N GLU A 58 23.83 0.03 -20.22
CA GLU A 58 23.86 0.33 -21.64
C GLU A 58 23.05 1.60 -21.96
N CYS A 59 23.72 2.59 -22.56
CA CYS A 59 23.10 3.86 -22.94
C CYS A 59 22.91 3.91 -24.45
N ASN A 60 21.97 3.15 -24.96
CA ASN A 60 21.68 2.99 -26.39
C ASN A 60 20.39 3.71 -26.83
N GLY A 61 19.81 4.53 -25.96
CA GLY A 61 18.52 5.20 -26.18
C GLY A 61 17.34 4.43 -25.57
N THR A 62 17.55 3.21 -25.09
CA THR A 62 16.54 2.45 -24.34
C THR A 62 16.61 2.86 -22.87
N PRO A 63 15.47 3.10 -22.20
CA PRO A 63 15.46 3.37 -20.77
C PRO A 63 16.08 2.23 -19.95
N VAL A 64 16.76 2.60 -18.86
CA VAL A 64 17.36 1.66 -17.92
C VAL A 64 16.43 1.50 -16.73
N ALA A 65 16.02 0.26 -16.44
CA ALA A 65 15.21 -0.07 -15.28
C ALA A 65 16.06 0.03 -14.00
N MET A 66 15.60 0.82 -13.04
CA MET A 66 16.19 0.94 -11.70
C MET A 66 15.18 0.51 -10.64
N ALA A 67 15.62 -0.30 -9.68
CA ALA A 67 14.78 -0.83 -8.62
C ALA A 67 15.12 -0.21 -7.27
N PHE A 68 14.08 0.12 -6.51
CA PHE A 68 14.16 0.73 -5.18
C PHE A 68 13.21 0.05 -4.22
N ASP A 69 13.62 -0.15 -2.98
CA ASP A 69 12.79 -0.60 -1.88
C ASP A 69 12.42 0.58 -0.97
N GLY A 70 11.13 0.77 -0.76
CA GLY A 70 10.61 1.64 0.29
C GLY A 70 10.20 0.83 1.50
N LYS A 71 10.85 1.05 2.63
CA LYS A 71 10.58 0.35 3.88
C LYS A 71 9.87 1.28 4.85
N VAL A 72 8.70 0.87 5.32
CA VAL A 72 7.91 1.63 6.29
C VAL A 72 7.72 0.78 7.54
N THR A 73 8.24 1.26 8.66
CA THR A 73 8.02 0.66 9.98
C THR A 73 6.97 1.46 10.73
N ALA A 74 5.98 0.76 11.25
CA ALA A 74 4.91 1.39 12.03
C ALA A 74 4.52 0.53 13.23
N THR A 75 3.89 1.16 14.21
CA THR A 75 3.33 0.55 15.42
C THR A 75 1.85 0.80 15.48
N GLY A 76 1.08 -0.20 15.91
CA GLY A 76 -0.38 -0.17 16.03
C GLY A 76 -1.10 -0.55 14.74
N PRO A 77 -2.38 -0.94 14.86
CA PRO A 77 -3.20 -1.37 13.74
C PRO A 77 -3.61 -0.19 12.86
N GLY A 78 -3.85 -0.46 11.57
CA GLY A 78 -4.34 0.53 10.63
C GLY A 78 -3.71 0.45 9.26
N THR A 79 -3.99 1.43 8.43
CA THR A 79 -3.49 1.50 7.06
C THR A 79 -2.71 2.78 6.82
N VAL A 80 -1.66 2.70 6.00
CA VAL A 80 -0.84 3.83 5.59
C VAL A 80 -0.83 3.86 4.06
N ARG A 81 -1.39 4.90 3.47
CA ARG A 81 -1.35 5.13 2.02
C ARG A 81 0.02 5.64 1.61
N TYR A 82 0.47 5.21 0.45
CA TYR A 82 1.71 5.70 -0.14
C TYR A 82 1.59 5.92 -1.65
N HIS A 83 2.51 6.66 -2.18
CA HIS A 83 2.80 6.72 -3.62
C HIS A 83 4.26 7.10 -3.83
N TRP A 84 4.74 6.85 -5.04
CA TRP A 84 6.08 7.21 -5.44
C TRP A 84 6.09 8.39 -6.41
N THR A 85 7.19 9.10 -6.44
CA THR A 85 7.54 10.03 -7.53
C THR A 85 8.97 9.77 -7.98
N VAL A 86 9.22 10.03 -9.25
CA VAL A 86 10.53 9.81 -9.90
C VAL A 86 11.10 11.17 -10.27
N ASN A 87 12.39 11.38 -10.06
CA ASN A 87 13.14 12.56 -10.49
C ASN A 87 12.33 13.87 -10.42
N ALA A 88 12.39 14.56 -9.30
CA ALA A 88 11.81 15.89 -9.14
C ALA A 88 10.32 16.03 -9.51
N GLY A 89 9.52 15.02 -9.23
CA GLY A 89 8.07 15.15 -9.23
C GLY A 89 7.35 14.96 -10.55
N ARG A 90 7.99 14.38 -11.54
CA ARG A 90 7.29 13.90 -12.72
C ARG A 90 6.63 12.56 -12.43
N ALA A 91 5.38 12.43 -12.87
CA ALA A 91 4.54 11.25 -12.74
C ALA A 91 4.46 10.63 -11.33
N ARG A 92 3.28 10.66 -10.80
CA ARG A 92 2.88 9.87 -9.64
C ARG A 92 2.79 8.42 -10.07
N VAL A 93 3.60 7.55 -9.49
CA VAL A 93 3.62 6.13 -9.85
C VAL A 93 3.28 5.26 -8.64
N SER A 94 2.70 4.10 -8.92
CA SER A 94 2.44 3.02 -7.97
C SER A 94 1.84 3.46 -6.63
N PRO A 95 0.64 4.06 -6.60
CA PRO A 95 -0.06 4.28 -5.35
C PRO A 95 -0.44 2.94 -4.72
N GLY A 96 -0.35 2.86 -3.40
CA GLY A 96 -0.68 1.65 -2.67
C GLY A 96 -0.98 1.94 -1.20
N THR A 97 -1.19 0.85 -0.46
CA THR A 97 -1.53 0.89 0.95
C THR A 97 -0.79 -0.21 1.70
N PHE A 98 -0.18 0.13 2.81
CA PHE A 98 0.34 -0.83 3.79
C PHE A 98 -0.70 -1.07 4.88
N ALA A 99 -1.04 -2.34 5.14
CA ALA A 99 -1.85 -2.73 6.29
C ALA A 99 -0.92 -3.18 7.43
N PHE A 100 -1.13 -2.61 8.61
CA PHE A 100 -0.40 -2.92 9.84
C PHE A 100 -1.36 -3.53 10.85
N GLY A 101 -0.89 -4.56 11.58
CA GLY A 101 -1.57 -5.16 12.72
C GLY A 101 -1.14 -4.54 14.03
N ALA A 102 -1.53 -5.16 15.14
CA ALA A 102 -1.03 -4.79 16.46
C ALA A 102 0.48 -5.01 16.56
N GLY A 103 1.15 -4.17 17.37
CA GLY A 103 2.60 -4.21 17.54
C GLY A 103 3.37 -3.43 16.49
N THR A 104 4.69 -3.66 16.44
CA THR A 104 5.60 -3.01 15.50
C THR A 104 5.91 -3.94 14.34
N SER A 105 5.76 -3.48 13.12
CA SER A 105 6.12 -4.25 11.92
C SER A 105 6.65 -3.34 10.81
N THR A 106 7.39 -3.95 9.87
CA THR A 106 7.93 -3.27 8.69
C THR A 106 7.29 -3.85 7.44
N LYS A 107 6.82 -2.97 6.56
CA LYS A 107 6.31 -3.31 5.23
C LYS A 107 7.25 -2.75 4.17
N VAL A 108 7.30 -3.43 3.03
CA VAL A 108 8.18 -3.08 1.91
C VAL A 108 7.35 -2.89 0.65
N SER A 109 7.67 -1.84 -0.11
CA SER A 109 7.14 -1.61 -1.45
C SER A 109 8.31 -1.53 -2.42
N LEU A 110 8.35 -2.45 -3.37
CA LEU A 110 9.29 -2.41 -4.48
C LEU A 110 8.79 -1.41 -5.54
N GLN A 111 9.66 -0.53 -5.99
CA GLN A 111 9.41 0.36 -7.12
C GLN A 111 10.47 0.16 -8.19
N VAL A 112 10.04 -0.22 -9.38
CA VAL A 112 10.89 -0.22 -10.58
C VAL A 112 10.53 0.98 -11.44
N VAL A 113 11.52 1.71 -11.88
CA VAL A 113 11.36 2.91 -12.70
C VAL A 113 12.30 2.89 -13.90
N ASP A 114 11.81 3.33 -15.05
CA ASP A 114 12.59 3.45 -16.26
C ASP A 114 13.24 4.83 -16.34
N MET A 115 14.57 4.87 -16.26
CA MET A 115 15.35 6.09 -16.35
C MET A 115 15.83 6.30 -17.79
N PRO A 116 15.64 7.50 -18.36
CA PRO A 116 16.15 7.80 -19.70
C PRO A 116 17.65 7.58 -19.80
N ALA A 117 18.09 6.84 -20.83
CA ALA A 117 19.49 6.55 -21.10
C ALA A 117 19.86 6.96 -22.55
N PRO A 118 20.03 8.25 -22.84
CA PRO A 118 20.37 8.73 -24.18
C PRO A 118 21.67 8.10 -24.70
N ARG A 119 21.76 7.84 -26.00
CA ARG A 119 22.92 7.16 -26.63
C ARG A 119 24.27 7.79 -26.35
N ASN A 120 24.32 9.10 -26.14
CA ASN A 120 25.56 9.84 -25.88
C ASN A 120 25.72 10.18 -24.38
N ALA A 121 24.94 9.60 -23.52
CA ALA A 121 25.06 9.83 -22.08
C ALA A 121 26.38 9.22 -21.58
N LYS A 122 27.02 9.89 -20.64
CA LYS A 122 28.17 9.34 -19.90
C LYS A 122 27.71 8.50 -18.71
N ALA A 123 26.54 8.80 -18.21
CA ALA A 123 25.93 8.11 -17.08
C ALA A 123 24.41 8.31 -17.08
N VAL A 124 23.70 7.40 -16.45
CA VAL A 124 22.28 7.52 -16.10
C VAL A 124 22.17 7.81 -14.61
N THR A 125 21.44 8.87 -14.27
CA THR A 125 21.28 9.31 -12.90
C THR A 125 19.80 9.36 -12.55
N GLY A 126 19.43 8.90 -11.36
CA GLY A 126 18.06 8.92 -10.92
C GLY A 126 17.89 8.81 -9.42
N TYR A 127 16.72 9.15 -8.94
CA TYR A 127 16.25 8.95 -7.58
C TYR A 127 14.72 8.84 -7.56
N VAL A 128 14.20 8.32 -6.49
CA VAL A 128 12.76 8.24 -6.23
C VAL A 128 12.43 8.85 -4.87
N THR A 129 11.19 9.25 -4.69
CA THR A 129 10.68 9.71 -3.39
C THR A 129 9.45 8.91 -3.04
N LEU A 130 9.44 8.31 -1.86
CA LEU A 130 8.28 7.67 -1.24
C LEU A 130 7.51 8.70 -0.43
N HIS A 131 6.24 8.88 -0.73
CA HIS A 131 5.34 9.79 -0.05
C HIS A 131 4.32 9.02 0.78
N LEU A 132 4.12 9.44 2.01
CA LEU A 132 3.09 8.95 2.94
C LEU A 132 2.17 10.13 3.29
N PRO A 133 1.14 10.41 2.46
CA PRO A 133 0.36 11.65 2.57
C PRO A 133 -0.35 11.77 3.91
N ASP A 134 -0.92 10.68 4.44
CA ASP A 134 -1.63 10.69 5.72
C ASP A 134 -0.72 11.00 6.92
N GLN A 135 0.57 10.70 6.78
CA GLN A 135 1.60 10.93 7.79
C GLN A 135 2.37 12.24 7.55
N LYS A 136 2.06 12.97 6.48
CA LYS A 136 2.79 14.18 6.02
C LYS A 136 4.30 13.93 5.94
N LYS A 137 4.71 12.72 5.53
CA LYS A 137 6.10 12.29 5.39
C LYS A 137 6.45 12.03 3.94
N SER A 138 7.68 12.40 3.59
CA SER A 138 8.27 12.05 2.29
C SER A 138 9.74 11.75 2.50
N VAL A 139 10.21 10.64 1.93
CA VAL A 139 11.61 10.23 2.02
C VAL A 139 12.14 9.96 0.63
N ARG A 140 13.20 10.67 0.28
CA ARG A 140 13.90 10.52 -0.99
C ARG A 140 15.01 9.47 -0.85
N SER A 141 15.22 8.66 -1.87
CA SER A 141 16.41 7.80 -1.97
C SER A 141 17.67 8.65 -2.13
N GLU A 142 18.82 8.05 -1.91
CA GLU A 142 20.06 8.60 -2.44
C GLU A 142 19.97 8.71 -3.96
N GLN A 143 20.71 9.67 -4.52
CA GLN A 143 20.83 9.78 -5.96
C GLN A 143 21.80 8.71 -6.43
N VAL A 144 21.35 7.84 -7.32
CA VAL A 144 22.18 6.80 -7.92
C VAL A 144 22.66 7.25 -9.30
N THR A 145 23.90 6.91 -9.61
CA THR A 145 24.54 7.23 -10.89
C THR A 145 25.23 5.98 -11.43
N PHE A 146 24.84 5.55 -12.62
CA PHE A 146 25.40 4.40 -13.31
C PHE A 146 26.16 4.86 -14.55
N PRO A 147 27.47 4.58 -14.64
CA PRO A 147 28.25 4.87 -15.84
C PRO A 147 27.70 4.10 -17.05
N CYS A 148 27.65 4.74 -18.20
CA CYS A 148 27.32 4.08 -19.44
C CYS A 148 28.49 3.20 -19.91
N LYS A 149 28.21 2.00 -20.39
CA LYS A 149 29.23 1.19 -21.12
C LYS A 149 29.71 1.97 -22.35
N LYS A 150 31.01 1.92 -22.55
CA LYS A 150 31.66 2.47 -23.76
C LYS A 150 31.53 1.48 -24.90
#